data_0c7f6cb6853f2d05e54a52edb623408e
#
_entry.id   0c7f6cb6853f2d05e54a52edb623408e
#
_cell.length_a   1.000
_cell.length_b   1.000
_cell.length_c   1.000
_cell.angle_alpha   90.00
_cell.angle_beta   90.00
_cell.angle_gamma   90.00
#
_symmetry.space_group_name_H-M   'P 1'
#
loop_
_entity.id
_entity.type
_entity.pdbx_description
1 polymer ?
#
loop_
_entity_poly.entity_id
_entity_poly.type
_entity_poly.pdbx_seq_one_letter_code
_entity_poly.pdbx_strand_id
1 'polypeptide(L)'
;AGPGLCATDWSVIPSGTRMLFQQTSAPVGWTKDTTHNDKALRVVSGAAGSGGTVDFSVAFVTGRVGDTTLTIEQIPSHDHGTPAYARDGSTSHLGDGGGNATFPGVKTGSTGGGGAHNHSIDLAIKYVDIIIATKN
;
A
#
# COMPACT_ATOMS: atom_id res chain seq x y z
N ALA A 1 -51.67 -34.44 -12.05
CA ALA A 1 -50.70 -33.57 -11.33
C ALA A 1 -49.34 -33.94 -11.81
N GLY A 2 -48.64 -33.01 -12.53
CA GLY A 2 -47.27 -33.17 -12.92
C GLY A 2 -46.36 -33.26 -11.68
N PRO A 3 -45.18 -33.90 -11.75
CA PRO A 3 -44.26 -33.98 -10.65
C PRO A 3 -43.87 -32.54 -10.27
N GLY A 4 -44.19 -32.13 -9.05
CA GLY A 4 -43.78 -30.86 -8.50
C GLY A 4 -42.24 -30.81 -8.55
N LEU A 5 -41.70 -29.80 -9.18
CA LEU A 5 -40.29 -29.50 -9.12
C LEU A 5 -39.92 -29.29 -7.64
N CYS A 6 -39.29 -30.30 -7.06
CA CYS A 6 -38.75 -30.15 -5.72
C CYS A 6 -37.69 -29.05 -5.77
N ALA A 7 -37.86 -28.00 -4.97
CA ALA A 7 -37.01 -26.82 -4.95
C ALA A 7 -35.52 -27.11 -4.59
N THR A 8 -35.11 -28.35 -4.57
CA THR A 8 -33.78 -28.83 -4.20
C THR A 8 -33.07 -29.64 -5.31
N ASP A 9 -33.61 -29.62 -6.54
CA ASP A 9 -32.94 -30.34 -7.65
C ASP A 9 -31.78 -29.50 -8.22
N TRP A 10 -30.65 -29.61 -7.56
CA TRP A 10 -29.37 -29.07 -8.03
C TRP A 10 -28.77 -29.92 -9.17
N SER A 11 -29.48 -30.94 -9.67
CA SER A 11 -29.02 -31.82 -10.76
C SER A 11 -28.83 -31.07 -12.09
N VAL A 12 -29.50 -29.91 -12.24
CA VAL A 12 -29.35 -29.05 -13.43
C VAL A 12 -27.99 -28.28 -13.50
N ILE A 13 -27.25 -28.23 -12.39
CA ILE A 13 -25.92 -27.62 -12.37
C ILE A 13 -24.86 -28.70 -12.61
N PRO A 14 -24.11 -28.63 -13.71
CA PRO A 14 -23.10 -29.65 -14.02
C PRO A 14 -22.06 -29.80 -12.90
N SER A 15 -21.61 -31.05 -12.67
CA SER A 15 -20.48 -31.35 -11.81
C SER A 15 -19.25 -30.55 -12.26
N GLY A 16 -18.45 -30.06 -11.33
CA GLY A 16 -17.30 -29.19 -11.60
C GLY A 16 -17.61 -27.69 -11.70
N THR A 17 -18.90 -27.30 -11.74
CA THR A 17 -19.28 -25.87 -11.70
C THR A 17 -18.86 -25.23 -10.37
N ARG A 18 -18.21 -24.07 -10.43
CA ARG A 18 -17.83 -23.30 -9.24
C ARG A 18 -18.75 -22.11 -9.02
N MET A 19 -19.17 -21.91 -7.79
CA MET A 19 -20.04 -20.79 -7.39
C MET A 19 -19.54 -20.13 -6.10
N LEU A 20 -20.02 -18.90 -5.87
CA LEU A 20 -19.75 -18.12 -4.68
C LEU A 20 -20.92 -18.22 -3.71
N PHE A 21 -20.64 -18.41 -2.42
CA PHE A 21 -21.64 -18.51 -1.37
C PHE A 21 -21.27 -17.66 -0.18
N GLN A 22 -22.20 -16.85 0.33
CA GLN A 22 -22.05 -16.11 1.57
C GLN A 22 -22.45 -16.99 2.76
N GLN A 23 -21.63 -17.98 3.07
CA GLN A 23 -21.84 -18.90 4.20
C GLN A 23 -20.52 -19.58 4.56
N THR A 24 -20.45 -20.17 5.74
CA THR A 24 -19.21 -20.79 6.23
C THR A 24 -18.90 -22.14 5.59
N SER A 25 -19.95 -22.97 5.39
CA SER A 25 -19.82 -24.33 4.87
C SER A 25 -20.38 -24.43 3.47
N ALA A 26 -19.82 -25.32 2.65
CA ALA A 26 -20.41 -25.61 1.33
C ALA A 26 -21.80 -26.23 1.47
N PRO A 27 -22.74 -25.94 0.55
CA PRO A 27 -24.05 -26.60 0.54
C PRO A 27 -23.91 -28.11 0.31
N VAL A 28 -24.97 -28.87 0.62
CA VAL A 28 -25.01 -30.30 0.33
C VAL A 28 -24.83 -30.55 -1.17
N GLY A 29 -23.97 -31.49 -1.52
CA GLY A 29 -23.60 -31.78 -2.92
C GLY A 29 -22.57 -30.82 -3.52
N TRP A 30 -21.89 -30.01 -2.66
CA TRP A 30 -20.81 -29.12 -3.05
C TRP A 30 -19.60 -29.34 -2.15
N THR A 31 -18.42 -29.12 -2.68
CA THR A 31 -17.16 -29.18 -1.94
C THR A 31 -16.51 -27.80 -1.88
N LYS A 32 -16.18 -27.32 -0.68
CA LYS A 32 -15.52 -26.02 -0.47
C LYS A 32 -14.13 -26.04 -1.09
N ASP A 33 -13.84 -25.06 -1.92
CA ASP A 33 -12.51 -24.83 -2.49
C ASP A 33 -11.71 -23.88 -1.58
N THR A 34 -10.60 -24.33 -1.06
CA THR A 34 -9.72 -23.54 -0.17
C THR A 34 -8.48 -23.01 -0.87
N THR A 35 -8.31 -23.24 -2.19
CA THR A 35 -7.13 -22.82 -2.95
C THR A 35 -7.03 -21.31 -3.16
N HIS A 36 -8.12 -20.60 -2.93
CA HIS A 36 -8.23 -19.15 -3.12
C HIS A 36 -8.49 -18.39 -1.81
N ASN A 37 -8.07 -18.97 -0.68
CA ASN A 37 -8.22 -18.30 0.61
C ASN A 37 -7.52 -16.93 0.61
N ASP A 38 -8.15 -15.94 1.26
CA ASP A 38 -7.63 -14.59 1.46
C ASP A 38 -7.21 -13.84 0.18
N LYS A 39 -7.94 -14.07 -0.92
CA LYS A 39 -7.73 -13.42 -2.23
C LYS A 39 -8.90 -12.53 -2.60
N ALA A 40 -8.60 -11.36 -3.17
CA ALA A 40 -9.60 -10.51 -3.80
C ALA A 40 -10.11 -11.13 -5.11
N LEU A 41 -11.38 -10.90 -5.43
CA LEU A 41 -11.96 -11.31 -6.70
C LEU A 41 -11.66 -10.28 -7.79
N ARG A 42 -11.27 -10.77 -8.98
CA ARG A 42 -11.04 -9.97 -10.18
C ARG A 42 -11.81 -10.54 -11.35
N VAL A 43 -12.65 -9.73 -11.98
CA VAL A 43 -13.33 -10.10 -13.23
C VAL A 43 -12.35 -9.96 -14.39
N VAL A 44 -12.27 -10.99 -15.24
CA VAL A 44 -11.40 -11.02 -16.43
C VAL A 44 -12.20 -11.47 -17.65
N SER A 45 -11.83 -10.98 -18.83
CA SER A 45 -12.41 -11.40 -20.11
C SER A 45 -11.71 -12.61 -20.73
N GLY A 46 -10.52 -12.95 -20.24
CA GLY A 46 -9.74 -14.10 -20.69
C GLY A 46 -9.87 -15.32 -19.76
N ALA A 47 -8.90 -16.21 -19.79
CA ALA A 47 -8.87 -17.39 -18.94
C ALA A 47 -8.86 -17.02 -17.45
N ALA A 48 -9.63 -17.76 -16.65
CA ALA A 48 -9.60 -17.62 -15.21
C ALA A 48 -8.23 -18.07 -14.66
N GLY A 49 -7.67 -17.28 -13.81
CA GLY A 49 -6.36 -17.53 -13.22
C GLY A 49 -6.28 -17.07 -11.77
N SER A 50 -5.09 -17.16 -11.19
CA SER A 50 -4.78 -16.69 -9.85
C SER A 50 -3.40 -16.04 -9.85
N GLY A 51 -3.19 -15.03 -9.00
CA GLY A 51 -1.91 -14.33 -8.88
C GLY A 51 -1.90 -13.41 -7.68
N GLY A 52 -0.83 -12.61 -7.58
CA GLY A 52 -0.56 -11.76 -6.44
C GLY A 52 0.29 -12.44 -5.38
N THR A 53 0.96 -11.65 -4.55
CA THR A 53 1.91 -12.13 -3.54
C THR A 53 1.53 -11.69 -2.13
N VAL A 54 0.53 -10.82 -1.99
CA VAL A 54 0.09 -10.27 -0.70
C VAL A 54 -1.35 -10.67 -0.46
N ASP A 55 -1.63 -11.25 0.68
CA ASP A 55 -2.96 -11.65 1.09
C ASP A 55 -3.88 -10.44 1.29
N PHE A 56 -5.18 -10.60 1.03
CA PHE A 56 -6.17 -9.53 1.17
C PHE A 56 -6.15 -8.92 2.58
N SER A 57 -6.13 -9.75 3.62
CA SER A 57 -6.11 -9.30 5.01
C SER A 57 -4.86 -8.50 5.35
N VAL A 58 -3.71 -8.78 4.71
CA VAL A 58 -2.47 -8.04 4.89
C VAL A 58 -2.50 -6.70 4.13
N ALA A 59 -2.95 -6.73 2.86
CA ALA A 59 -2.96 -5.54 2.01
C ALA A 59 -3.85 -4.42 2.56
N PHE A 60 -4.99 -4.76 3.18
CA PHE A 60 -5.97 -3.79 3.67
C PHE A 60 -5.93 -3.53 5.18
N VAL A 61 -5.09 -4.22 5.93
CA VAL A 61 -4.91 -4.00 7.38
C VAL A 61 -3.66 -3.19 7.69
N THR A 62 -2.63 -3.27 6.86
CA THR A 62 -1.37 -2.53 7.06
C THR A 62 -1.50 -1.12 6.48
N GLY A 63 -2.02 -0.20 7.28
CA GLY A 63 -2.29 1.17 6.87
C GLY A 63 -1.05 2.07 6.80
N ARG A 64 0.08 1.64 6.23
CA ARG A 64 1.24 2.51 6.00
C ARG A 64 1.99 2.19 4.72
N VAL A 65 2.56 3.21 4.08
CA VAL A 65 3.58 3.03 3.05
C VAL A 65 4.89 2.60 3.70
N GLY A 66 5.76 1.92 2.95
CA GLY A 66 7.09 1.56 3.42
C GLY A 66 7.90 2.79 3.85
N ASP A 67 8.85 2.58 4.75
CA ASP A 67 9.73 3.63 5.23
C ASP A 67 10.56 4.20 4.06
N THR A 68 10.65 5.53 4.01
CA THR A 68 11.38 6.24 2.97
C THR A 68 12.37 7.19 3.62
N THR A 69 13.60 7.19 3.13
CA THR A 69 14.62 8.20 3.45
C THR A 69 14.74 9.14 2.26
N LEU A 70 14.60 10.45 2.49
CA LEU A 70 14.75 11.43 1.42
C LEU A 70 16.20 11.46 0.91
N THR A 71 16.37 11.48 -0.41
CA THR A 71 17.64 11.77 -1.06
C THR A 71 17.81 13.29 -1.21
N ILE A 72 19.04 13.73 -1.51
CA ILE A 72 19.34 15.16 -1.72
C ILE A 72 18.50 15.72 -2.88
N GLU A 73 18.26 14.93 -3.93
CA GLU A 73 17.50 15.33 -5.11
C GLU A 73 16.00 15.52 -4.81
N GLN A 74 15.49 14.92 -3.75
CA GLN A 74 14.10 15.05 -3.31
C GLN A 74 13.86 16.26 -2.41
N ILE A 75 14.93 16.95 -1.97
CA ILE A 75 14.85 18.16 -1.16
C ILE A 75 14.86 19.35 -2.12
N PRO A 76 13.90 20.31 -2.02
CA PRO A 76 13.96 21.53 -2.80
C PRO A 76 15.29 22.26 -2.62
N SER A 77 15.87 22.80 -3.69
CA SER A 77 17.06 23.63 -3.61
C SER A 77 16.78 24.83 -2.70
N HIS A 78 17.60 25.00 -1.67
CA HIS A 78 17.49 26.11 -0.72
C HIS A 78 18.88 26.48 -0.19
N ASP A 79 18.98 27.71 0.27
CA ASP A 79 20.19 28.26 0.91
C ASP A 79 19.84 28.86 2.28
N HIS A 80 20.86 29.04 3.09
CA HIS A 80 20.74 29.70 4.37
C HIS A 80 21.68 30.92 4.37
N GLY A 81 21.11 32.09 4.51
CA GLY A 81 21.87 33.29 4.75
C GLY A 81 22.58 33.23 6.13
N THR A 82 23.87 33.40 6.17
CA THR A 82 24.61 33.58 7.44
C THR A 82 24.50 35.04 7.85
N PRO A 83 24.00 35.38 9.07
CA PRO A 83 24.01 36.73 9.56
C PRO A 83 25.51 37.18 9.72
N ALA A 84 25.85 38.32 9.12
CA ALA A 84 27.14 38.93 9.33
C ALA A 84 27.20 39.49 10.76
N TYR A 85 28.00 38.89 11.62
CA TYR A 85 28.29 39.47 12.93
C TYR A 85 29.46 40.40 12.78
N ALA A 86 29.24 41.72 12.90
CA ALA A 86 30.30 42.68 13.10
C ALA A 86 30.89 42.45 14.49
N ARG A 87 32.10 41.94 14.59
CA ARG A 87 32.85 41.88 15.83
C ARG A 87 33.56 43.20 16.01
N ASP A 88 33.24 43.91 17.07
CA ASP A 88 33.92 45.16 17.45
C ASP A 88 35.44 44.96 17.53
N GLY A 89 36.15 45.76 16.76
CA GLY A 89 37.62 45.95 16.89
C GLY A 89 38.55 44.98 16.20
N SER A 90 38.09 44.03 15.37
CA SER A 90 38.99 43.16 14.61
C SER A 90 38.73 43.24 13.10
N THR A 91 39.76 43.36 12.30
CA THR A 91 39.79 43.49 10.83
C THR A 91 39.34 42.24 10.07
N SER A 92 38.52 41.42 10.68
CA SER A 92 37.92 40.25 10.02
C SER A 92 36.46 40.55 9.72
N HIS A 93 36.22 41.44 8.74
CA HIS A 93 34.90 41.69 8.20
C HIS A 93 34.44 40.49 7.37
N LEU A 94 33.44 39.78 7.83
CA LEU A 94 32.61 38.97 6.96
C LEU A 94 31.68 39.91 6.17
N GLY A 95 32.20 40.40 5.03
CA GLY A 95 31.35 40.99 4.00
C GLY A 95 31.11 42.49 4.03
N ASP A 96 32.12 43.35 3.97
CA ASP A 96 31.97 44.67 3.34
C ASP A 96 32.96 44.80 2.18
N GLY A 97 32.42 44.81 1.00
CA GLY A 97 33.16 45.00 -0.22
C GLY A 97 32.70 44.06 -1.28
N GLY A 98 32.03 44.56 -2.33
CA GLY A 98 31.49 43.88 -3.51
C GLY A 98 32.41 42.90 -4.26
N GLY A 99 33.07 42.06 -3.54
CA GLY A 99 33.85 40.92 -4.02
C GLY A 99 33.26 39.64 -3.44
N ASN A 100 33.04 38.65 -4.29
CA ASN A 100 32.61 37.31 -3.96
C ASN A 100 33.67 36.66 -3.02
N ALA A 101 33.68 37.03 -1.73
CA ALA A 101 34.56 36.43 -0.74
C ALA A 101 33.99 35.06 -0.38
N THR A 102 34.51 34.04 -0.99
CA THR A 102 34.28 32.66 -0.61
C THR A 102 35.07 32.38 0.66
N PHE A 103 34.44 32.32 1.81
CA PHE A 103 35.07 31.87 3.04
C PHE A 103 34.95 30.33 3.10
N PRO A 104 36.05 29.59 2.82
CA PRO A 104 36.03 28.15 2.96
C PRO A 104 35.94 27.80 4.45
N GLY A 105 34.87 27.19 4.86
CA GLY A 105 34.75 26.62 6.20
C GLY A 105 33.62 27.15 7.08
N VAL A 106 32.90 28.21 6.72
CA VAL A 106 31.71 28.63 7.46
C VAL A 106 30.53 27.81 6.98
N LYS A 107 30.21 26.79 7.70
CA LYS A 107 29.01 25.97 7.45
C LYS A 107 27.96 26.30 8.51
N THR A 108 26.71 26.45 8.10
CA THR A 108 25.61 26.34 9.04
C THR A 108 25.63 24.94 9.65
N GLY A 109 25.33 24.82 10.94
CA GLY A 109 25.23 23.51 11.58
C GLY A 109 24.29 22.60 10.79
N SER A 110 24.64 21.33 10.68
CA SER A 110 23.77 20.32 10.09
C SER A 110 22.54 20.14 10.98
N THR A 111 21.35 20.32 10.43
CA THR A 111 20.09 20.07 11.12
C THR A 111 19.30 19.04 10.34
N GLY A 112 18.81 18.03 11.02
CA GLY A 112 18.06 16.93 10.44
C GLY A 112 18.73 15.59 10.72
N GLY A 113 17.94 14.59 11.05
CA GLY A 113 18.43 13.26 11.44
C GLY A 113 18.64 12.31 10.26
N GLY A 114 18.20 12.66 9.03
CA GLY A 114 18.24 11.77 7.88
C GLY A 114 17.50 10.44 8.09
N GLY A 115 16.61 10.39 9.08
CA GLY A 115 15.88 9.17 9.43
C GLY A 115 14.80 8.82 8.40
N ALA A 116 14.57 7.53 8.22
CA ALA A 116 13.45 7.05 7.44
C ALA A 116 12.12 7.47 8.09
N HIS A 117 11.14 7.79 7.29
CA HIS A 117 9.79 8.11 7.72
C HIS A 117 8.77 7.43 6.83
N ASN A 118 7.52 7.28 7.31
CA ASN A 118 6.41 6.69 6.58
C ASN A 118 5.14 7.53 6.76
N HIS A 119 4.17 7.28 5.90
CA HIS A 119 2.85 7.89 6.00
C HIS A 119 1.81 6.82 6.28
N SER A 120 0.88 7.08 7.19
CA SER A 120 -0.27 6.22 7.41
C SER A 120 -1.24 6.34 6.24
N ILE A 121 -1.77 5.20 5.79
CA ILE A 121 -2.85 5.12 4.82
C ILE A 121 -3.98 4.35 5.50
N ASP A 122 -5.16 4.93 5.59
CA ASP A 122 -6.35 4.22 6.07
C ASP A 122 -7.02 3.50 4.89
N LEU A 123 -6.78 2.19 4.80
CA LEU A 123 -7.39 1.29 3.82
C LEU A 123 -8.35 0.31 4.47
N ALA A 124 -8.92 0.63 5.63
CA ALA A 124 -9.89 -0.20 6.33
C ALA A 124 -11.22 -0.31 5.56
N ILE A 125 -11.18 -1.00 4.42
CA ILE A 125 -12.32 -1.20 3.54
C ILE A 125 -13.27 -2.21 4.17
N LYS A 126 -14.57 -1.90 4.20
CA LYS A 126 -15.58 -2.86 4.60
C LYS A 126 -15.70 -3.96 3.57
N TYR A 127 -15.75 -5.20 4.01
CA TYR A 127 -15.87 -6.38 3.15
C TYR A 127 -16.87 -7.38 3.71
N VAL A 128 -17.21 -8.36 2.92
CA VAL A 128 -17.98 -9.53 3.30
C VAL A 128 -17.22 -10.78 2.81
N ASP A 129 -17.11 -11.76 3.69
CA ASP A 129 -16.48 -13.03 3.33
C ASP A 129 -17.47 -13.92 2.58
N ILE A 130 -16.96 -14.55 1.53
CA ILE A 130 -17.66 -15.55 0.73
C ILE A 130 -16.77 -16.78 0.57
N ILE A 131 -17.37 -17.93 0.35
CA ILE A 131 -16.64 -19.14 -0.02
C ILE A 131 -16.83 -19.45 -1.51
N ILE A 132 -15.84 -20.11 -2.11
CA ILE A 132 -15.96 -20.78 -3.40
C ILE A 132 -16.26 -22.25 -3.11
N ALA A 133 -17.25 -22.82 -3.79
CA ALA A 133 -17.48 -24.26 -3.73
C ALA A 133 -17.71 -24.82 -5.12
N THR A 134 -17.29 -26.06 -5.31
CA THR A 134 -17.42 -26.83 -6.55
C THR A 134 -18.55 -27.84 -6.41
N LYS A 135 -19.42 -27.92 -7.41
CA LYS A 135 -20.48 -28.93 -7.49
C LYS A 135 -19.84 -30.30 -7.64
N ASN A 136 -20.24 -31.25 -6.78
CA ASN A 136 -19.83 -32.64 -6.87
C ASN A 136 -20.45 -33.34 -8.07
#